data_86f1cf99a2288f2adf34b772dfe536ad
#
_entry.id   86f1cf99a2288f2adf34b772dfe536ad
#
_cell.length_a   1.000
_cell.length_b   1.000
_cell.length_c   1.000
_cell.angle_alpha   90.00
_cell.angle_beta   90.00
_cell.angle_gamma   90.00
#
_symmetry.space_group_name_H-M   'P 1'
#
loop_
_entity.id
_entity.type
_entity.pdbx_description
1 polymer ?
#
loop_
_entity_poly.entity_id
_entity_poly.type
_entity_poly.pdbx_seq_one_letter_code
_entity_poly.pdbx_strand_id
1 'polypeptide(L)'
;NGLTNVDCRREAVGAAAVIPTALSLGTGAWLASRIGERLRCHQHGFAHVNHALTGRKCEFGTDRAIDAQHADLRRGWSLLNQLLQGRVDEIFTPPWNRCSQATADALCELGFRGLSRDAGAAPLRLGSLQSLPVHVNWMKPRLDAEPDLHALAAMIAEALRRESEVGLMLHHAVMTDRDFESFGELLALLRSLGVVEFVTMRSLLPATDALRRTA
;
A
#
# COMPACT_ATOMS: atom_id res chain seq x y z
N ASN A 1 -3.50 9.65 19.06
CA ASN A 1 -2.31 10.17 19.71
C ASN A 1 -1.21 9.13 19.62
N GLY A 2 -0.39 9.09 18.61
CA GLY A 2 0.67 8.09 18.55
C GLY A 2 1.43 8.06 17.24
N LEU A 3 1.65 9.21 16.61
CA LEU A 3 2.76 9.36 15.67
C LEU A 3 3.91 10.01 16.42
N THR A 4 4.38 9.33 17.48
CA THR A 4 5.58 9.76 18.18
C THR A 4 6.80 9.36 17.35
N ASN A 5 7.51 10.36 16.88
CA ASN A 5 8.95 10.43 16.58
C ASN A 5 9.68 9.07 16.47
N VAL A 6 9.30 8.24 15.51
CA VAL A 6 10.33 7.43 14.88
C VAL A 6 11.13 8.44 14.06
N ASP A 7 12.29 8.75 14.56
CA ASP A 7 13.26 9.57 13.86
C ASP A 7 13.76 8.77 12.64
N CYS A 8 12.85 8.58 11.68
CA CYS A 8 13.18 8.08 10.33
C CYS A 8 14.01 9.14 9.61
N ARG A 9 15.00 9.65 10.36
CA ARG A 9 15.89 10.71 9.90
C ARG A 9 16.76 10.12 8.81
N ARG A 10 16.33 10.47 7.68
CA ARG A 10 17.10 10.87 6.51
C ARG A 10 16.98 10.03 5.24
N GLU A 11 16.41 8.82 5.17
CA GLU A 11 16.40 8.13 3.85
C GLU A 11 15.41 6.98 3.66
N ALA A 12 14.55 6.65 4.63
CA ALA A 12 13.46 5.72 4.38
C ALA A 12 12.39 6.37 3.52
N VAL A 13 11.97 5.69 2.47
CA VAL A 13 10.85 6.08 1.63
C VAL A 13 9.70 5.11 1.83
N GLY A 14 8.48 5.59 1.79
CA GLY A 14 7.32 4.75 2.04
C GLY A 14 6.04 5.30 1.40
N ALA A 15 5.02 4.47 1.38
CA ALA A 15 3.70 4.84 0.93
C ALA A 15 2.67 4.49 2.00
N ALA A 16 1.82 5.44 2.37
CA ALA A 16 0.69 5.22 3.24
C ALA A 16 -0.54 4.83 2.43
N ALA A 17 -1.05 3.63 2.66
CA ALA A 17 -2.35 3.19 2.17
C ALA A 17 -3.43 3.81 3.08
N VAL A 18 -4.24 4.73 2.53
CA VAL A 18 -5.17 5.56 3.29
C VAL A 18 -6.61 5.14 3.03
N ILE A 19 -7.36 4.86 4.11
CA ILE A 19 -8.80 4.58 4.04
C ILE A 19 -9.52 5.93 3.91
N PRO A 20 -10.22 6.19 2.78
CA PRO A 20 -10.82 7.50 2.52
C PRO A 20 -11.78 7.96 3.62
N THR A 21 -12.68 7.10 4.08
CA THR A 21 -13.69 7.44 5.08
C THR A 21 -13.15 7.59 6.50
N ALA A 22 -11.91 7.12 6.76
CA ALA A 22 -11.26 7.25 8.07
C ALA A 22 -10.50 8.57 8.23
N LEU A 23 -10.32 9.34 7.14
CA LEU A 23 -9.53 10.56 7.13
C LEU A 23 -10.41 11.78 7.44
N SER A 24 -10.14 12.46 8.56
CA SER A 24 -10.76 13.75 8.89
C SER A 24 -10.06 14.90 8.15
N LEU A 25 -10.70 16.07 8.09
CA LEU A 25 -10.11 17.28 7.53
C LEU A 25 -8.78 17.66 8.20
N GLY A 26 -8.73 17.60 9.55
CA GLY A 26 -7.52 17.93 10.30
C GLY A 26 -6.39 16.92 10.05
N THR A 27 -6.70 15.63 10.08
CA THR A 27 -5.74 14.56 9.79
C THR A 27 -5.27 14.62 8.35
N GLY A 28 -6.19 14.93 7.41
CA GLY A 28 -5.87 15.10 6.00
C GLY A 28 -4.89 16.24 5.76
N ALA A 29 -5.13 17.41 6.35
CA ALA A 29 -4.23 18.56 6.26
C ALA A 29 -2.85 18.26 6.86
N TRP A 30 -2.81 17.60 8.03
CA TRP A 30 -1.56 17.18 8.65
C TRP A 30 -0.79 16.20 7.74
N LEU A 31 -1.47 15.18 7.21
CA LEU A 31 -0.84 14.20 6.31
C LEU A 31 -0.36 14.87 5.02
N ALA A 32 -1.18 15.75 4.42
CA ALA A 32 -0.83 16.49 3.22
C ALA A 32 0.46 17.31 3.40
N SER A 33 0.68 17.87 4.60
CA SER A 33 1.92 18.62 4.91
C SER A 33 3.18 17.73 4.95
N ARG A 34 3.03 16.41 5.05
CA ARG A 34 4.12 15.43 5.14
C ARG A 34 4.39 14.69 3.83
N ILE A 35 3.44 14.75 2.88
CA ILE A 35 3.62 14.12 1.56
C ILE A 35 4.71 14.87 0.79
N GLY A 36 5.68 14.12 0.29
CA GLY A 36 6.83 14.61 -0.47
C GLY A 36 7.55 13.47 -1.17
N GLU A 37 8.84 13.59 -1.35
CA GLU A 37 9.65 12.57 -2.00
C GLU A 37 9.71 11.26 -1.19
N ARG A 38 9.65 11.35 0.15
CA ARG A 38 9.85 10.22 1.05
C ARG A 38 8.55 9.56 1.53
N LEU A 39 7.47 10.32 1.63
CA LEU A 39 6.16 9.80 2.01
C LEU A 39 5.19 10.06 0.87
N ARG A 40 4.61 9.00 0.35
CA ARG A 40 3.54 9.04 -0.65
C ARG A 40 2.25 8.51 -0.03
N CYS A 41 1.12 8.84 -0.62
CA CYS A 41 -0.19 8.34 -0.19
C CYS A 41 -0.96 7.77 -1.37
N HIS A 42 -1.71 6.71 -1.13
CA HIS A 42 -2.59 6.08 -2.11
C HIS A 42 -3.86 5.52 -1.45
N GLN A 43 -4.82 5.13 -2.24
CA GLN A 43 -6.11 4.67 -1.76
C GLN A 43 -6.06 3.23 -1.20
N HIS A 44 -6.61 3.05 0.02
CA HIS A 44 -6.81 1.75 0.65
C HIS A 44 -8.29 1.44 0.83
N GLY A 45 -8.88 0.77 -0.15
CA GLY A 45 -10.31 0.54 -0.16
C GLY A 45 -11.13 1.83 -0.19
N PHE A 46 -12.30 1.79 0.45
CA PHE A 46 -13.14 2.96 0.69
C PHE A 46 -13.43 3.15 2.17
N ALA A 47 -14.00 2.14 2.84
CA ALA A 47 -14.41 2.20 4.23
C ALA A 47 -13.83 1.06 5.09
N HIS A 48 -13.06 0.16 4.49
CA HIS A 48 -12.53 -1.05 5.11
C HIS A 48 -13.63 -1.96 5.71
N VAL A 49 -14.78 -2.05 5.03
CA VAL A 49 -15.95 -2.84 5.44
C VAL A 49 -15.97 -4.17 4.71
N ASN A 50 -16.20 -5.26 5.44
CA ASN A 50 -16.36 -6.57 4.83
C ASN A 50 -17.72 -6.70 4.16
N HIS A 51 -17.73 -7.02 2.88
CA HIS A 51 -18.93 -7.32 2.09
C HIS A 51 -19.00 -8.80 1.64
N ALA A 52 -17.98 -9.61 1.97
CA ALA A 52 -18.04 -11.03 1.68
C ALA A 52 -19.13 -11.72 2.54
N LEU A 53 -20.01 -12.45 1.90
CA LEU A 53 -21.10 -13.20 2.56
C LEU A 53 -20.57 -14.44 3.28
N THR A 54 -19.52 -15.04 2.72
CA THR A 54 -18.87 -16.23 3.27
C THR A 54 -17.36 -16.15 3.11
N GLY A 55 -16.63 -16.96 3.87
CA GLY A 55 -15.19 -17.12 3.71
C GLY A 55 -14.38 -15.94 4.24
N ARG A 56 -13.34 -15.52 3.49
CA ARG A 56 -12.38 -14.51 3.91
C ARG A 56 -12.91 -13.09 3.65
N LYS A 57 -12.69 -12.19 4.63
CA LYS A 57 -13.09 -10.78 4.51
C LYS A 57 -12.61 -10.15 3.20
N CYS A 58 -13.50 -9.38 2.55
CA CYS A 58 -13.22 -8.68 1.31
C CYS A 58 -14.18 -7.48 1.17
N GLU A 59 -13.65 -6.30 0.85
CA GLU A 59 -14.46 -5.11 0.54
C GLU A 59 -14.83 -5.07 -0.94
N PHE A 60 -13.94 -5.52 -1.80
CA PHE A 60 -14.04 -5.45 -3.26
C PHE A 60 -14.07 -6.86 -3.89
N GLY A 61 -14.97 -7.71 -3.37
CA GLY A 61 -15.14 -9.10 -3.80
C GLY A 61 -16.28 -9.29 -4.78
N THR A 62 -16.49 -10.55 -5.17
CA THR A 62 -17.56 -10.96 -6.09
C THR A 62 -18.96 -10.88 -5.49
N ASP A 63 -19.09 -10.87 -4.16
CA ASP A 63 -20.39 -10.81 -3.46
C ASP A 63 -20.99 -9.40 -3.46
N ARG A 64 -20.31 -8.44 -4.07
CA ARG A 64 -20.73 -7.04 -4.13
C ARG A 64 -20.91 -6.59 -5.57
N ALA A 65 -22.03 -5.90 -5.87
CA ALA A 65 -22.30 -5.37 -7.20
C ALA A 65 -21.17 -4.46 -7.69
N ILE A 66 -20.77 -4.59 -8.95
CA ILE A 66 -19.65 -3.85 -9.51
C ILE A 66 -19.89 -2.35 -9.53
N ASP A 67 -21.12 -1.90 -9.82
CA ASP A 67 -21.46 -0.48 -9.80
C ASP A 67 -21.23 0.17 -8.43
N ALA A 68 -21.55 -0.56 -7.35
CA ALA A 68 -21.28 -0.10 -5.98
C ALA A 68 -19.77 -0.03 -5.69
N GLN A 69 -18.99 -1.01 -6.18
CA GLN A 69 -17.54 -0.98 -6.06
C GLN A 69 -16.95 0.19 -6.84
N HIS A 70 -17.38 0.38 -8.09
CA HIS A 70 -16.94 1.49 -8.95
C HIS A 70 -17.27 2.87 -8.34
N ALA A 71 -18.48 3.02 -7.78
CA ALA A 71 -18.88 4.24 -7.09
C ALA A 71 -17.98 4.54 -5.89
N ASP A 72 -17.66 3.53 -5.07
CA ASP A 72 -16.79 3.71 -3.90
C ASP A 72 -15.33 3.97 -4.29
N LEU A 73 -14.82 3.34 -5.33
CA LEU A 73 -13.49 3.65 -5.85
C LEU A 73 -13.39 5.12 -6.26
N ARG A 74 -14.38 5.61 -7.04
CA ARG A 74 -14.42 7.00 -7.50
C ARG A 74 -14.60 7.99 -6.34
N ARG A 75 -15.50 7.71 -5.41
CA ARG A 75 -15.74 8.57 -4.24
C ARG A 75 -14.50 8.63 -3.33
N GLY A 76 -13.86 7.47 -3.09
CA GLY A 76 -12.64 7.39 -2.32
C GLY A 76 -11.50 8.20 -2.94
N TRP A 77 -11.31 8.06 -4.24
CA TRP A 77 -10.35 8.84 -5.01
C TRP A 77 -10.61 10.35 -4.90
N SER A 78 -11.85 10.78 -5.13
CA SER A 78 -12.23 12.20 -5.01
C SER A 78 -12.00 12.76 -3.62
N LEU A 79 -12.41 12.01 -2.58
CA LEU A 79 -12.26 12.42 -1.19
C LEU A 79 -10.78 12.56 -0.80
N LEU A 80 -9.95 11.58 -1.16
CA LEU A 80 -8.51 11.64 -0.87
C LEU A 80 -7.84 12.81 -1.61
N ASN A 81 -8.18 13.04 -2.89
CA ASN A 81 -7.64 14.18 -3.64
C ASN A 81 -8.03 15.51 -3.01
N GLN A 82 -9.25 15.64 -2.53
CA GLN A 82 -9.69 16.85 -1.82
C GLN A 82 -8.92 17.02 -0.49
N LEU A 83 -8.84 15.99 0.34
CA LEU A 83 -8.22 16.05 1.66
C LEU A 83 -6.69 16.16 1.62
N LEU A 84 -6.06 15.56 0.61
CA LEU A 84 -4.61 15.54 0.42
C LEU A 84 -4.13 16.50 -0.67
N GLN A 85 -4.99 17.41 -1.11
CA GLN A 85 -4.65 18.48 -2.06
C GLN A 85 -4.05 17.96 -3.37
N GLY A 86 -4.62 16.88 -3.94
CA GLY A 86 -4.15 16.26 -5.17
C GLY A 86 -2.85 15.45 -5.02
N ARG A 87 -2.36 15.23 -3.81
CA ARG A 87 -1.10 14.50 -3.53
C ARG A 87 -1.34 13.01 -3.26
N VAL A 88 -2.17 12.39 -4.10
CA VAL A 88 -2.52 10.96 -4.03
C VAL A 88 -1.95 10.28 -5.26
N ASP A 89 -1.28 9.15 -5.07
CA ASP A 89 -0.78 8.33 -6.18
C ASP A 89 -1.90 7.46 -6.73
N GLU A 90 -1.91 7.24 -8.05
CA GLU A 90 -2.89 6.43 -8.77
C GLU A 90 -2.66 4.93 -8.50
N ILE A 91 -2.56 4.59 -7.22
CA ILE A 91 -2.33 3.23 -6.71
C ILE A 91 -3.51 2.84 -5.83
N PHE A 92 -3.91 1.59 -5.93
CA PHE A 92 -4.93 1.00 -5.09
C PHE A 92 -4.39 -0.20 -4.31
N THR A 93 -4.63 -0.23 -3.00
CA THR A 93 -4.43 -1.40 -2.16
C THR A 93 -5.78 -1.83 -1.60
N PRO A 94 -6.31 -3.00 -2.00
CA PRO A 94 -7.58 -3.46 -1.46
C PRO A 94 -7.43 -3.88 0.01
N PRO A 95 -8.43 -3.61 0.87
CA PRO A 95 -8.48 -4.16 2.21
C PRO A 95 -8.29 -5.67 2.22
N TRP A 96 -7.56 -6.15 3.21
CA TRP A 96 -7.15 -7.56 3.34
C TRP A 96 -6.41 -8.12 2.12
N ASN A 97 -5.85 -7.26 1.26
CA ASN A 97 -5.12 -7.62 0.04
C ASN A 97 -5.96 -8.43 -0.97
N ARG A 98 -7.29 -8.23 -0.99
CA ARG A 98 -8.24 -9.01 -1.81
C ARG A 98 -9.14 -8.12 -2.62
N CYS A 99 -9.24 -8.44 -3.90
CA CYS A 99 -10.23 -7.89 -4.80
C CYS A 99 -10.54 -8.88 -5.93
N SER A 100 -11.67 -8.67 -6.61
CA SER A 100 -12.10 -9.46 -7.76
C SER A 100 -11.45 -8.96 -9.07
N GLN A 101 -11.61 -9.74 -10.15
CA GLN A 101 -11.25 -9.32 -11.50
C GLN A 101 -12.02 -8.05 -11.91
N ALA A 102 -13.33 -8.02 -11.62
CA ALA A 102 -14.15 -6.84 -11.93
C ALA A 102 -13.65 -5.56 -11.23
N THR A 103 -13.10 -5.67 -10.02
CA THR A 103 -12.44 -4.54 -9.35
C THR A 103 -11.19 -4.09 -10.12
N ALA A 104 -10.36 -5.02 -10.60
CA ALA A 104 -9.17 -4.66 -11.36
C ALA A 104 -9.54 -3.96 -12.69
N ASP A 105 -10.58 -4.44 -13.36
CA ASP A 105 -11.10 -3.83 -14.59
C ASP A 105 -11.61 -2.39 -14.30
N ALA A 106 -12.38 -2.21 -13.23
CA ALA A 106 -12.87 -0.88 -12.79
C ALA A 106 -11.73 0.09 -12.43
N LEU A 107 -10.65 -0.40 -11.82
CA LEU A 107 -9.47 0.42 -11.54
C LEU A 107 -8.81 0.93 -12.82
N CYS A 108 -8.71 0.08 -13.85
CA CYS A 108 -8.21 0.49 -15.17
C CYS A 108 -9.09 1.59 -15.79
N GLU A 109 -10.42 1.41 -15.75
CA GLU A 109 -11.39 2.39 -16.28
C GLU A 109 -11.32 3.74 -15.55
N LEU A 110 -11.05 3.72 -14.25
CA LEU A 110 -10.90 4.91 -13.41
C LEU A 110 -9.52 5.58 -13.52
N GLY A 111 -8.59 4.99 -14.28
CA GLY A 111 -7.26 5.56 -14.51
C GLY A 111 -6.26 5.30 -13.39
N PHE A 112 -6.52 4.32 -12.52
CA PHE A 112 -5.48 3.82 -11.62
C PHE A 112 -4.36 3.18 -12.43
N ARG A 113 -3.14 3.22 -11.89
CA ARG A 113 -1.93 2.76 -12.57
C ARG A 113 -1.23 1.63 -11.82
N GLY A 114 -1.50 1.47 -10.54
CA GLY A 114 -0.91 0.43 -9.71
C GLY A 114 -1.93 -0.30 -8.85
N LEU A 115 -1.73 -1.62 -8.71
CA LEU A 115 -2.50 -2.47 -7.80
C LEU A 115 -1.54 -3.23 -6.89
N SER A 116 -1.65 -2.97 -5.57
CA SER A 116 -0.83 -3.64 -4.56
C SER A 116 -1.63 -4.70 -3.84
N ARG A 117 -1.14 -5.95 -3.87
CA ARG A 117 -1.73 -7.10 -3.17
C ARG A 117 -0.63 -8.04 -2.68
N ASP A 118 -0.99 -9.04 -1.86
CA ASP A 118 -0.05 -10.11 -1.49
C ASP A 118 0.55 -10.76 -2.74
N ALA A 119 1.85 -11.01 -2.76
CA ALA A 119 2.55 -11.67 -3.88
C ALA A 119 1.98 -13.05 -4.21
N GLY A 120 1.49 -13.78 -3.20
CA GLY A 120 0.82 -15.07 -3.35
C GLY A 120 -0.69 -15.01 -3.63
N ALA A 121 -1.25 -13.82 -3.93
CA ALA A 121 -2.67 -13.70 -4.27
C ALA A 121 -2.98 -14.34 -5.64
N ALA A 122 -4.20 -14.87 -5.78
CA ALA A 122 -4.65 -15.42 -7.06
C ALA A 122 -4.42 -14.40 -8.20
N PRO A 123 -3.90 -14.83 -9.35
CA PRO A 123 -3.57 -13.93 -10.46
C PRO A 123 -4.83 -13.23 -10.99
N LEU A 124 -4.65 -11.97 -11.42
CA LEU A 124 -5.65 -11.17 -12.13
C LEU A 124 -5.06 -10.70 -13.45
N ARG A 125 -5.93 -10.48 -14.43
CA ARG A 125 -5.57 -9.71 -15.62
C ARG A 125 -5.51 -8.24 -15.22
N LEU A 126 -4.34 -7.64 -15.29
CA LEU A 126 -4.11 -6.29 -14.78
C LEU A 126 -4.34 -5.19 -15.81
N GLY A 127 -4.44 -5.53 -17.10
CA GLY A 127 -4.61 -4.51 -18.13
C GLY A 127 -3.48 -3.48 -18.11
N SER A 128 -3.83 -2.22 -17.83
CA SER A 128 -2.86 -1.12 -17.71
C SER A 128 -2.27 -0.96 -16.29
N LEU A 129 -2.69 -1.77 -15.33
CA LEU A 129 -2.20 -1.68 -13.95
C LEU A 129 -0.83 -2.34 -13.80
N GLN A 130 0.11 -1.63 -13.19
CA GLN A 130 1.35 -2.21 -12.68
C GLN A 130 1.05 -3.04 -11.43
N SER A 131 1.57 -4.27 -11.38
CA SER A 131 1.58 -5.06 -10.15
C SER A 131 2.60 -4.50 -9.17
N LEU A 132 2.18 -4.29 -7.93
CA LEU A 132 3.01 -3.82 -6.83
C LEU A 132 2.86 -4.80 -5.65
N PRO A 133 3.49 -5.99 -5.74
CA PRO A 133 3.22 -7.07 -4.80
C PRO A 133 3.81 -6.81 -3.40
N VAL A 134 3.09 -7.25 -2.38
CA VAL A 134 3.56 -7.34 -0.99
C VAL A 134 4.15 -8.74 -0.78
N HIS A 135 5.45 -8.83 -0.53
CA HIS A 135 6.16 -10.07 -0.31
C HIS A 135 6.26 -10.40 1.18
N VAL A 136 6.48 -9.39 2.00
CA VAL A 136 6.67 -9.55 3.43
C VAL A 136 5.66 -8.70 4.20
N ASN A 137 4.90 -9.35 5.08
CA ASN A 137 4.00 -8.69 6.01
C ASN A 137 4.66 -8.71 7.40
N TRP A 138 5.05 -7.54 7.90
CA TRP A 138 5.73 -7.39 9.19
C TRP A 138 5.00 -8.05 10.36
N MET A 139 3.65 -8.05 10.31
CA MET A 139 2.84 -8.56 11.43
C MET A 139 2.61 -10.07 11.41
N LYS A 140 3.03 -10.79 10.38
CA LYS A 140 2.77 -12.25 10.29
C LYS A 140 3.72 -13.11 11.11
N PRO A 141 5.06 -12.93 11.00
CA PRO A 141 5.97 -13.73 11.82
C PRO A 141 6.07 -13.12 13.23
N ARG A 142 5.53 -13.82 14.20
CA ARG A 142 5.55 -13.41 15.62
C ARG A 142 6.02 -14.57 16.49
N LEU A 143 6.82 -14.25 17.48
CA LEU A 143 7.24 -15.14 18.56
C LEU A 143 6.89 -14.45 19.89
N ASP A 144 6.02 -15.06 20.69
CA ASP A 144 5.55 -14.50 21.97
C ASP A 144 5.07 -13.03 21.86
N ALA A 145 4.25 -12.73 20.82
CA ALA A 145 3.72 -11.43 20.47
C ALA A 145 4.74 -10.40 19.93
N GLU A 146 6.05 -10.69 20.00
CA GLU A 146 7.11 -9.85 19.43
C GLU A 146 7.40 -10.18 17.96
N PRO A 147 8.01 -9.29 17.17
CA PRO A 147 8.42 -9.60 15.80
C PRO A 147 9.48 -10.72 15.80
N ASP A 148 9.22 -11.76 15.03
CA ASP A 148 10.24 -12.80 14.77
C ASP A 148 11.22 -12.28 13.71
N LEU A 149 12.30 -11.65 14.17
CA LEU A 149 13.30 -11.05 13.30
C LEU A 149 14.05 -12.08 12.43
N HIS A 150 14.22 -13.31 12.91
CA HIS A 150 14.84 -14.36 12.11
C HIS A 150 13.95 -14.79 10.94
N ALA A 151 12.67 -15.00 11.20
CA ALA A 151 11.71 -15.31 10.16
C ALA A 151 11.54 -14.14 9.17
N LEU A 152 11.47 -12.91 9.67
CA LEU A 152 11.40 -11.71 8.83
C LEU A 152 12.63 -11.55 7.92
N ALA A 153 13.83 -11.71 8.48
CA ALA A 153 15.07 -11.64 7.72
C ALA A 153 15.14 -12.74 6.65
N ALA A 154 14.74 -13.97 6.99
CA ALA A 154 14.69 -15.08 6.05
C ALA A 154 13.69 -14.81 4.90
N MET A 155 12.50 -14.29 5.22
CA MET A 155 11.49 -13.94 4.21
C MET A 155 11.98 -12.83 3.27
N ILE A 156 12.64 -11.80 3.81
CA ILE A 156 13.20 -10.70 3.01
C ILE A 156 14.33 -11.22 2.13
N ALA A 157 15.28 -12.00 2.68
CA ALA A 157 16.38 -12.55 1.92
C ALA A 157 15.90 -13.48 0.81
N GLU A 158 14.84 -14.26 1.05
CA GLU A 158 14.25 -15.13 0.03
C GLU A 158 13.54 -14.32 -1.06
N ALA A 159 12.80 -13.26 -0.68
CA ALA A 159 12.17 -12.37 -1.65
C ALA A 159 13.22 -11.66 -2.52
N LEU A 160 14.29 -11.10 -1.94
CA LEU A 160 15.37 -10.42 -2.65
C LEU A 160 16.17 -11.33 -3.60
N ARG A 161 16.17 -12.65 -3.37
CA ARG A 161 16.80 -13.60 -4.31
C ARG A 161 15.95 -13.89 -5.54
N ARG A 162 14.65 -13.70 -5.46
CA ARG A 162 13.70 -14.08 -6.52
C ARG A 162 13.15 -12.91 -7.30
N GLU A 163 13.08 -11.75 -6.65
CA GLU A 163 12.36 -10.59 -7.16
C GLU A 163 13.31 -9.39 -7.27
N SER A 164 13.11 -8.59 -8.31
CA SER A 164 13.82 -7.32 -8.48
C SER A 164 13.30 -6.23 -7.54
N GLU A 165 12.02 -6.30 -7.18
CA GLU A 165 11.38 -5.38 -6.23
C GLU A 165 10.69 -6.16 -5.11
N VAL A 166 10.96 -5.78 -3.87
CA VAL A 166 10.38 -6.43 -2.69
C VAL A 166 9.49 -5.45 -1.93
N GLY A 167 8.19 -5.73 -1.93
CA GLY A 167 7.21 -4.98 -1.14
C GLY A 167 7.15 -5.46 0.31
N LEU A 168 7.32 -4.53 1.24
CA LEU A 168 7.19 -4.75 2.68
C LEU A 168 5.97 -3.99 3.22
N MET A 169 5.06 -4.70 3.87
CA MET A 169 3.83 -4.14 4.44
C MET A 169 3.91 -4.01 5.95
N LEU A 170 3.64 -2.82 6.43
CA LEU A 170 3.53 -2.47 7.83
C LEU A 170 2.06 -2.22 8.21
N HIS A 171 1.70 -2.52 9.44
CA HIS A 171 0.40 -2.20 10.03
C HIS A 171 0.60 -1.26 11.22
N HIS A 172 1.01 -0.02 10.95
CA HIS A 172 1.45 0.96 11.95
C HIS A 172 0.45 1.17 13.11
N ALA A 173 -0.86 1.00 12.85
CA ALA A 173 -1.90 1.18 13.88
C ALA A 173 -1.89 0.10 14.98
N VAL A 174 -1.23 -1.03 14.75
CA VAL A 174 -1.13 -2.15 15.69
C VAL A 174 0.32 -2.56 15.99
N MET A 175 1.28 -1.81 15.45
CA MET A 175 2.70 -1.98 15.78
C MET A 175 2.99 -1.38 17.16
N THR A 176 3.81 -2.08 17.94
CA THR A 176 4.36 -1.63 19.22
C THR A 176 5.60 -0.77 19.02
N ASP A 177 6.07 -0.10 20.07
CA ASP A 177 7.35 0.62 20.02
C ASP A 177 8.50 -0.32 19.66
N ARG A 178 8.46 -1.56 20.14
CA ARG A 178 9.45 -2.59 19.80
C ARG A 178 9.40 -2.96 18.31
N ASP A 179 8.21 -3.00 17.69
CA ASP A 179 8.10 -3.21 16.25
C ASP A 179 8.80 -2.08 15.47
N PHE A 180 8.62 -0.82 15.89
CA PHE A 180 9.25 0.32 15.22
C PHE A 180 10.77 0.34 15.42
N GLU A 181 11.27 0.02 16.61
CA GLU A 181 12.70 -0.13 16.88
C GLU A 181 13.32 -1.20 15.99
N SER A 182 12.76 -2.40 16.01
CA SER A 182 13.23 -3.55 15.21
C SER A 182 13.16 -3.27 13.70
N PHE A 183 12.12 -2.57 13.25
CA PHE A 183 12.02 -2.14 11.86
C PHE A 183 13.11 -1.13 11.50
N GLY A 184 13.40 -0.18 12.38
CA GLY A 184 14.51 0.76 12.21
C GLY A 184 15.87 0.07 12.11
N GLU A 185 16.13 -0.92 12.97
CA GLU A 185 17.34 -1.74 12.93
C GLU A 185 17.47 -2.50 11.60
N LEU A 186 16.37 -3.11 11.13
CA LEU A 186 16.33 -3.80 9.84
C LEU A 186 16.65 -2.85 8.67
N LEU A 187 16.05 -1.67 8.64
CA LEU A 187 16.31 -0.68 7.60
C LEU A 187 17.78 -0.25 7.61
N ALA A 188 18.35 -0.01 8.78
CA ALA A 188 19.77 0.32 8.92
C ALA A 188 20.69 -0.80 8.40
N LEU A 189 20.35 -2.06 8.73
CA LEU A 189 21.08 -3.22 8.23
C LEU A 189 21.01 -3.32 6.70
N LEU A 190 19.82 -3.28 6.12
CA LEU A 190 19.64 -3.39 4.67
C LEU A 190 20.43 -2.29 3.92
N ARG A 191 20.47 -1.09 4.47
CA ARG A 191 21.28 0.02 3.90
C ARG A 191 22.76 -0.22 3.99
N SER A 192 23.23 -0.77 5.11
CA SER A 192 24.66 -1.05 5.29
C SER A 192 25.20 -2.08 4.30
N LEU A 193 24.31 -2.92 3.73
CA LEU A 193 24.69 -3.90 2.71
C LEU A 193 25.05 -3.26 1.37
N GLY A 194 24.57 -2.03 1.10
CA GLY A 194 24.87 -1.31 -0.16
C GLY A 194 24.35 -1.92 -1.45
N VAL A 195 23.52 -2.97 -1.34
CA VAL A 195 22.95 -3.72 -2.49
C VAL A 195 21.44 -3.56 -2.62
N VAL A 196 20.82 -2.79 -1.73
CA VAL A 196 19.38 -2.54 -1.70
C VAL A 196 19.13 -1.05 -1.84
N GLU A 197 18.28 -0.68 -2.79
CA GLU A 197 17.75 0.67 -2.96
C GLU A 197 16.33 0.74 -2.41
N PHE A 198 16.02 1.77 -1.62
CA PHE A 198 14.67 2.03 -1.14
C PHE A 198 13.95 2.96 -2.12
N VAL A 199 12.86 2.46 -2.67
CA VAL A 199 12.07 3.18 -3.69
C VAL A 199 10.62 3.35 -3.24
N THR A 200 9.94 4.38 -3.75
CA THR A 200 8.50 4.53 -3.53
C THR A 200 7.72 3.66 -4.51
N MET A 201 6.51 3.22 -4.14
CA MET A 201 5.62 2.52 -5.07
C MET A 201 5.33 3.34 -6.33
N ARG A 202 5.31 4.68 -6.21
CA ARG A 202 5.11 5.59 -7.35
C ARG A 202 6.24 5.49 -8.38
N SER A 203 7.49 5.36 -7.94
CA SER A 203 8.64 5.27 -8.85
C SER A 203 8.66 3.97 -9.66
N LEU A 204 7.93 2.96 -9.22
CA LEU A 204 7.76 1.68 -9.93
C LEU A 204 6.63 1.72 -10.97
N LEU A 205 5.83 2.80 -11.00
CA LEU A 205 4.81 2.95 -12.05
C LEU A 205 5.48 3.31 -13.38
N PRO A 206 4.99 2.77 -14.50
CA PRO A 206 5.45 3.18 -15.83
C PRO A 206 5.42 4.70 -15.97
N ALA A 207 6.36 5.28 -16.69
CA ALA A 207 6.30 6.71 -17.01
C ALA A 207 4.95 7.02 -17.68
N THR A 208 4.34 8.14 -17.29
CA THR A 208 3.12 8.61 -17.98
C THR A 208 3.53 8.95 -19.40
N ASP A 209 3.18 8.12 -20.37
CA ASP A 209 3.40 8.43 -21.77
C ASP A 209 2.77 9.79 -22.07
N ALA A 210 3.60 10.69 -22.60
CA ALA A 210 3.19 12.01 -23.10
C ALA A 210 2.22 11.93 -24.31
N LEU A 211 1.72 10.73 -24.63
CA LEU A 211 0.91 10.40 -25.81
C LEU A 211 -0.61 10.68 -25.66
N ARG A 212 -1.07 11.27 -24.56
CA ARG A 212 -2.45 11.80 -24.48
C ARG A 212 -2.57 13.28 -24.86
N ARG A 213 -1.66 13.81 -25.67
CA ARG A 213 -1.72 15.18 -26.22
C ARG A 213 -1.93 15.23 -27.72
N THR A 214 -2.69 14.32 -28.30
CA THR A 214 -3.20 14.49 -29.66
C THR A 214 -4.43 13.61 -29.85
N ALA A 215 -5.56 14.06 -29.43
CA ALA A 215 -6.87 13.73 -29.97
C ALA A 215 -7.86 14.83 -29.59
#